data_aafee41f62cd31ec35286127f46ab39e
#
_entry.id   aafee41f62cd31ec35286127f46ab39e
#
_cell.length_a   1.000
_cell.length_b   1.000
_cell.length_c   1.000
_cell.angle_alpha   90.00
_cell.angle_beta   90.00
_cell.angle_gamma   90.00
#
_symmetry.space_group_name_H-M   'P 1'
#
loop_
_entity.id
_entity.type
_entity.pdbx_description
1 polymer ?
#
loop_
_entity_poly.entity_id
_entity_poly.type
_entity_poly.pdbx_seq_one_letter_code
_entity_poly.pdbx_strand_id
1 'polypeptide(L)'
;MHFCSSCGKVQPAVPVDYFTFFGFPRKLELDTAVLEKEFYALSRRLHPDMFGQAESQERAWSLEQSSMLNDGYRTLKDPIKRTEYLLRLEGVELEEQSKQATEKARTTGELKKQVVPPDLLEEVFELNMHLEELKMQKKMGEDDPALLEEIGKAKLSLEEKYDVLFNELKHEWKKWDASVDTGTEEDRRQIRDRMLDVLNRRNYIRNLVRDVNEAME
;
A
#
# COMPACT_ATOMS: atom_id res chain seq x y z
N MET A 1 19.15 16.44 1.05
CA MET A 1 20.48 16.93 0.68
C MET A 1 21.45 15.80 0.80
N HIS A 2 21.83 15.19 -0.31
CA HIS A 2 22.60 13.94 -0.35
C HIS A 2 24.13 14.18 -0.39
N PHE A 3 24.50 15.38 -0.83
CA PHE A 3 25.90 15.74 -1.05
C PHE A 3 26.22 17.10 -0.46
N CYS A 4 27.47 17.28 -0.01
CA CYS A 4 27.97 18.57 0.43
C CYS A 4 27.97 19.57 -0.74
N SER A 5 27.42 20.75 -0.53
CA SER A 5 27.37 21.80 -1.55
C SER A 5 28.74 22.36 -1.92
N SER A 6 29.72 22.26 -1.00
CA SER A 6 31.06 22.81 -1.19
C SER A 6 32.04 21.84 -1.82
N CYS A 7 32.01 20.55 -1.44
CA CYS A 7 33.01 19.57 -1.89
C CYS A 7 32.43 18.36 -2.62
N GLY A 8 31.09 18.25 -2.74
CA GLY A 8 30.42 17.16 -3.44
C GLY A 8 30.45 15.79 -2.72
N LYS A 9 31.08 15.68 -1.56
CA LYS A 9 31.12 14.43 -0.79
C LYS A 9 29.73 13.98 -0.36
N VAL A 10 29.47 12.66 -0.40
CA VAL A 10 28.25 12.08 0.16
C VAL A 10 28.11 12.45 1.62
N GLN A 11 26.89 12.69 2.05
CA GLN A 11 26.57 13.02 3.43
C GLN A 11 25.86 11.85 4.11
N PRO A 12 25.85 11.77 5.45
CA PRO A 12 25.04 10.78 6.16
C PRO A 12 23.57 10.89 5.77
N ALA A 13 22.86 9.78 5.80
CA ALA A 13 21.40 9.80 5.62
C ALA A 13 20.77 10.60 6.78
N VAL A 14 20.00 11.62 6.44
CA VAL A 14 19.21 12.36 7.40
C VAL A 14 17.86 11.65 7.53
N PRO A 15 17.31 11.47 8.75
CA PRO A 15 16.00 10.88 8.94
C PRO A 15 14.90 11.85 8.46
N VAL A 16 14.61 11.78 7.18
CA VAL A 16 13.54 12.54 6.50
C VAL A 16 12.57 11.58 5.87
N ASP A 17 11.34 12.03 5.62
CA ASP A 17 10.39 11.22 4.86
C ASP A 17 10.79 11.10 3.38
N TYR A 18 10.23 10.11 2.69
CA TYR A 18 10.59 9.83 1.30
C TYR A 18 10.20 10.96 0.32
N PHE A 19 9.15 11.71 0.60
CA PHE A 19 8.81 12.88 -0.23
C PHE A 19 9.94 13.92 -0.15
N THR A 20 10.34 14.26 1.06
CA THR A 20 11.46 15.18 1.30
C THR A 20 12.78 14.65 0.74
N PHE A 21 13.02 13.33 0.83
CA PHE A 21 14.22 12.69 0.27
C PHE A 21 14.35 12.92 -1.24
N PHE A 22 13.23 12.82 -1.97
CA PHE A 22 13.20 13.07 -3.41
C PHE A 22 12.95 14.53 -3.78
N GLY A 23 12.77 15.43 -2.82
CA GLY A 23 12.49 16.85 -3.05
C GLY A 23 11.05 17.12 -3.50
N PHE A 24 10.12 16.23 -3.22
CA PHE A 24 8.70 16.40 -3.51
C PHE A 24 7.92 16.93 -2.31
N PRO A 25 6.85 17.70 -2.53
CA PRO A 25 5.86 17.97 -1.48
C PRO A 25 5.12 16.66 -1.11
N ARG A 26 4.52 16.63 0.09
CA ARG A 26 3.69 15.49 0.55
C ARG A 26 2.34 15.45 -0.18
N LYS A 27 2.38 15.28 -1.51
CA LYS A 27 1.23 15.20 -2.40
C LYS A 27 1.06 13.77 -2.94
N LEU A 28 -0.19 13.38 -3.17
CA LEU A 28 -0.53 12.03 -3.60
C LEU A 28 -0.66 11.90 -5.11
N GLU A 29 -1.01 12.97 -5.84
CA GLU A 29 -0.94 13.01 -7.30
C GLU A 29 0.51 13.29 -7.72
N LEU A 30 1.33 12.26 -7.66
CA LEU A 30 2.75 12.34 -8.00
C LEU A 30 2.98 11.92 -9.45
N ASP A 31 3.74 12.73 -10.20
CA ASP A 31 4.23 12.33 -11.53
C ASP A 31 5.30 11.25 -11.39
N THR A 32 4.92 10.01 -11.72
CA THR A 32 5.81 8.85 -11.60
C THR A 32 6.98 8.90 -12.60
N ALA A 33 6.86 9.61 -13.72
CA ALA A 33 7.96 9.77 -14.65
C ALA A 33 9.03 10.73 -14.10
N VAL A 34 8.61 11.78 -13.40
CA VAL A 34 9.52 12.69 -12.69
C VAL A 34 10.20 11.96 -11.54
N LEU A 35 9.44 11.17 -10.73
CA LEU A 35 10.01 10.35 -9.67
C LEU A 35 11.06 9.37 -10.21
N GLU A 36 10.78 8.71 -11.32
CA GLU A 36 11.69 7.74 -11.94
C GLU A 36 12.97 8.42 -12.45
N LYS A 37 12.86 9.59 -13.04
CA LYS A 37 14.01 10.39 -13.47
C LYS A 37 14.90 10.75 -12.28
N GLU A 38 14.32 11.24 -11.19
CA GLU A 38 15.08 11.58 -9.98
C GLU A 38 15.70 10.35 -9.34
N PHE A 39 14.98 9.22 -9.30
CA PHE A 39 15.52 7.95 -8.84
C PHE A 39 16.79 7.55 -9.62
N TYR A 40 16.76 7.56 -10.95
CA TYR A 40 17.94 7.20 -11.73
C TYR A 40 19.07 8.23 -11.61
N ALA A 41 18.76 9.51 -11.46
CA ALA A 41 19.77 10.54 -11.26
C ALA A 41 20.50 10.34 -9.90
N LEU A 42 19.76 10.09 -8.83
CA LEU A 42 20.33 9.82 -7.50
C LEU A 42 21.02 8.46 -7.44
N SER A 43 20.45 7.41 -8.04
CA SER A 43 21.01 6.06 -8.04
C SER A 43 22.42 6.04 -8.62
N ARG A 44 22.64 6.71 -9.75
CA ARG A 44 23.98 6.81 -10.36
C ARG A 44 25.02 7.50 -9.49
N ARG A 45 24.59 8.46 -8.67
CA ARG A 45 25.48 9.27 -7.82
C ARG A 45 25.71 8.64 -6.45
N LEU A 46 24.71 7.92 -5.93
CA LEU A 46 24.75 7.29 -4.60
C LEU A 46 25.18 5.83 -4.64
N HIS A 47 25.36 5.23 -5.84
CA HIS A 47 25.68 3.81 -5.95
C HIS A 47 26.98 3.47 -5.21
N PRO A 48 26.99 2.42 -4.35
CA PRO A 48 28.19 2.05 -3.58
C PRO A 48 29.46 1.84 -4.40
N ASP A 49 29.33 1.38 -5.66
CA ASP A 49 30.48 1.18 -6.56
C ASP A 49 31.22 2.51 -6.86
N MET A 50 30.53 3.65 -6.80
CA MET A 50 31.17 4.96 -6.98
C MET A 50 32.08 5.33 -5.81
N PHE A 51 31.92 4.65 -4.68
CA PHE A 51 32.67 4.88 -3.44
C PHE A 51 33.66 3.75 -3.11
N GLY A 52 33.98 2.88 -4.07
CA GLY A 52 34.86 1.72 -3.86
C GLY A 52 36.25 2.07 -3.31
N GLN A 53 36.79 3.25 -3.67
CA GLN A 53 38.07 3.77 -3.19
C GLN A 53 37.91 4.87 -2.11
N ALA A 54 36.68 5.21 -1.70
CA ALA A 54 36.42 6.20 -0.68
C ALA A 54 36.69 5.66 0.73
N GLU A 55 36.71 6.56 1.72
CA GLU A 55 36.84 6.18 3.13
C GLU A 55 35.67 5.28 3.57
N SER A 56 35.89 4.43 4.57
CA SER A 56 34.89 3.50 5.10
C SER A 56 33.58 4.19 5.48
N GLN A 57 33.68 5.39 6.01
CA GLN A 57 32.51 6.22 6.41
C GLN A 57 31.69 6.66 5.21
N GLU A 58 32.33 7.13 4.12
CA GLU A 58 31.62 7.54 2.91
C GLU A 58 30.92 6.37 2.23
N ARG A 59 31.55 5.17 2.26
CA ARG A 59 30.93 3.92 1.77
C ARG A 59 29.69 3.54 2.58
N ALA A 60 29.76 3.66 3.90
CA ALA A 60 28.63 3.40 4.78
C ALA A 60 27.45 4.36 4.48
N TRP A 61 27.71 5.64 4.35
CA TRP A 61 26.69 6.63 3.99
C TRP A 61 26.09 6.40 2.59
N SER A 62 26.90 6.03 1.61
CA SER A 62 26.43 5.67 0.27
C SER A 62 25.47 4.48 0.32
N LEU A 63 25.81 3.42 1.07
CA LEU A 63 24.96 2.25 1.23
C LEU A 63 23.63 2.59 1.89
N GLU A 64 23.67 3.35 2.98
CA GLU A 64 22.48 3.79 3.72
C GLU A 64 21.56 4.64 2.83
N GLN A 65 22.10 5.64 2.12
CA GLN A 65 21.34 6.48 1.21
C GLN A 65 20.80 5.70 0.01
N SER A 66 21.53 4.72 -0.51
CA SER A 66 21.05 3.85 -1.60
C SER A 66 19.91 2.94 -1.13
N SER A 67 19.95 2.44 0.09
CA SER A 67 18.83 1.69 0.67
C SER A 67 17.59 2.58 0.78
N MET A 68 17.72 3.75 1.38
CA MET A 68 16.65 4.72 1.54
C MET A 68 16.06 5.18 0.19
N LEU A 69 16.92 5.36 -0.83
CA LEU A 69 16.53 5.68 -2.20
C LEU A 69 15.64 4.58 -2.81
N ASN A 70 16.04 3.32 -2.67
CA ASN A 70 15.30 2.18 -3.21
C ASN A 70 13.96 1.98 -2.50
N ASP A 71 13.93 2.09 -1.18
CA ASP A 71 12.72 1.93 -0.39
C ASP A 71 11.73 3.07 -0.65
N GLY A 72 12.23 4.31 -0.70
CA GLY A 72 11.45 5.48 -1.03
C GLY A 72 10.85 5.39 -2.44
N TYR A 73 11.64 4.99 -3.43
CA TYR A 73 11.14 4.82 -4.80
C TYR A 73 10.03 3.76 -4.89
N ARG A 74 10.22 2.58 -4.30
CA ARG A 74 9.20 1.52 -4.27
C ARG A 74 7.91 1.96 -3.57
N THR A 75 8.05 2.73 -2.50
CA THR A 75 6.92 3.25 -1.74
C THR A 75 6.17 4.33 -2.51
N LEU A 76 6.89 5.31 -3.07
CA LEU A 76 6.27 6.45 -3.74
C LEU A 76 5.74 6.10 -5.15
N LYS A 77 6.34 5.13 -5.84
CA LYS A 77 5.87 4.68 -7.16
C LYS A 77 4.52 3.98 -7.09
N ASP A 78 4.29 3.17 -6.06
CA ASP A 78 3.03 2.47 -5.86
C ASP A 78 2.00 3.42 -5.24
N PRO A 79 0.86 3.69 -5.91
CA PRO A 79 -0.10 4.67 -5.42
C PRO A 79 -0.75 4.27 -4.08
N ILE A 80 -0.95 2.98 -3.82
CA ILE A 80 -1.51 2.51 -2.56
C ILE A 80 -0.49 2.63 -1.43
N LYS A 81 0.73 2.12 -1.65
CA LYS A 81 1.81 2.24 -0.66
C LYS A 81 2.15 3.69 -0.34
N ARG A 82 2.10 4.57 -1.35
CA ARG A 82 2.28 6.01 -1.17
C ARG A 82 1.21 6.61 -0.26
N THR A 83 -0.06 6.22 -0.45
CA THR A 83 -1.17 6.67 0.39
C THR A 83 -1.02 6.14 1.82
N GLU A 84 -0.75 4.86 1.98
CA GLU A 84 -0.51 4.24 3.28
C GLU A 84 0.68 4.88 4.01
N TYR A 85 1.73 5.20 3.27
CA TYR A 85 2.91 5.87 3.80
C TYR A 85 2.60 7.29 4.27
N LEU A 86 1.85 8.06 3.46
CA LEU A 86 1.40 9.40 3.86
C LEU A 86 0.55 9.34 5.14
N LEU A 87 -0.43 8.44 5.21
CA LEU A 87 -1.28 8.28 6.40
C LEU A 87 -0.45 7.99 7.65
N ARG A 88 0.59 7.14 7.54
CA ARG A 88 1.53 6.90 8.66
C ARG A 88 2.31 8.13 9.07
N LEU A 89 2.78 8.93 8.11
CA LEU A 89 3.45 10.21 8.39
C LEU A 89 2.52 11.19 9.13
N GLU A 90 1.23 11.12 8.86
CA GLU A 90 0.18 11.92 9.49
C GLU A 90 -0.34 11.31 10.82
N GLY A 91 0.31 10.25 11.33
CA GLY A 91 -0.02 9.61 12.60
C GLY A 91 -1.26 8.71 12.57
N VAL A 92 -1.74 8.33 11.38
CA VAL A 92 -2.87 7.41 11.24
C VAL A 92 -2.34 5.98 11.31
N GLU A 93 -2.82 5.21 12.28
CA GLU A 93 -2.56 3.77 12.37
C GLU A 93 -3.43 3.05 11.33
N LEU A 94 -2.77 2.44 10.35
CA LEU A 94 -3.42 1.51 9.44
C LEU A 94 -3.70 0.21 10.19
N GLU A 95 -4.90 -0.31 10.10
CA GLU A 95 -5.16 -1.68 10.56
C GLU A 95 -4.25 -2.60 9.74
N GLU A 96 -3.13 -2.99 10.35
CA GLU A 96 -2.23 -3.96 9.74
C GLU A 96 -2.94 -5.31 9.64
N GLN A 97 -3.62 -5.52 8.54
CA GLN A 97 -3.98 -6.85 8.04
C GLN A 97 -2.73 -7.47 7.40
N SER A 98 -1.58 -7.30 8.05
CA SER A 98 -0.34 -7.89 7.58
C SER A 98 -0.37 -9.38 7.85
N LYS A 99 0.33 -10.15 7.01
CA LYS A 99 0.64 -11.57 7.30
C LYS A 99 1.18 -11.74 8.73
N GLN A 100 1.91 -10.74 9.24
CA GLN A 100 2.44 -10.70 10.60
C GLN A 100 1.35 -10.55 11.68
N ALA A 101 0.30 -9.75 11.46
CA ALA A 101 -0.83 -9.65 12.39
C ALA A 101 -1.64 -10.95 12.40
N THR A 102 -1.82 -11.60 11.25
CA THR A 102 -2.46 -12.92 11.13
C THR A 102 -1.61 -14.01 11.80
N GLU A 103 -0.30 -13.94 11.66
CA GLU A 103 0.63 -14.91 12.24
C GLU A 103 0.77 -14.74 13.77
N LYS A 104 0.79 -13.49 14.28
CA LYS A 104 0.68 -13.18 15.70
C LYS A 104 -0.68 -13.61 16.26
N ALA A 105 -1.78 -13.37 15.56
CA ALA A 105 -3.12 -13.80 15.98
C ALA A 105 -3.24 -15.33 16.04
N ARG A 106 -2.58 -16.07 15.14
CA ARG A 106 -2.48 -17.54 15.20
C ARG A 106 -1.70 -18.03 16.43
N THR A 107 -0.66 -17.30 16.84
CA THR A 107 0.17 -17.68 18.00
C THR A 107 -0.44 -17.26 19.34
N THR A 108 -1.25 -16.19 19.38
CA THR A 108 -1.87 -15.68 20.61
C THR A 108 -3.32 -16.14 20.81
N GLY A 109 -3.93 -16.81 19.79
CA GLY A 109 -5.33 -17.23 19.85
C GLY A 109 -6.36 -16.11 19.75
N GLU A 110 -5.90 -14.87 19.61
CA GLU A 110 -6.75 -13.69 19.39
C GLU A 110 -6.95 -13.49 17.89
N LEU A 111 -7.94 -14.16 17.31
CA LEU A 111 -8.45 -13.83 15.99
C LEU A 111 -9.01 -12.39 16.03
N LYS A 112 -8.24 -11.38 15.63
CA LYS A 112 -8.83 -10.10 15.23
C LYS A 112 -9.77 -10.41 14.07
N LYS A 113 -11.08 -10.49 14.38
CA LYS A 113 -12.11 -10.59 13.35
C LYS A 113 -11.96 -9.39 12.45
N GLN A 114 -11.64 -9.64 11.20
CA GLN A 114 -11.71 -8.62 10.16
C GLN A 114 -13.13 -8.05 10.19
N VAL A 115 -13.27 -6.77 10.48
CA VAL A 115 -14.60 -6.14 10.53
C VAL A 115 -15.13 -6.09 9.10
N VAL A 116 -16.19 -6.84 8.85
CA VAL A 116 -16.87 -6.81 7.54
C VAL A 116 -17.50 -5.44 7.37
N PRO A 117 -17.20 -4.70 6.28
CA PRO A 117 -17.92 -3.47 6.00
C PRO A 117 -19.43 -3.73 5.97
N PRO A 118 -20.27 -2.91 6.65
CA PRO A 118 -21.70 -3.18 6.80
C PRO A 118 -22.44 -3.34 5.48
N ASP A 119 -22.02 -2.62 4.45
CA ASP A 119 -22.60 -2.64 3.10
C ASP A 119 -22.20 -3.88 2.28
N LEU A 120 -21.21 -4.66 2.71
CA LEU A 120 -20.77 -5.90 2.08
C LEU A 120 -21.25 -7.14 2.85
N LEU A 121 -21.96 -6.97 3.96
CA LEU A 121 -22.23 -8.05 4.91
C LEU A 121 -23.05 -9.19 4.27
N GLU A 122 -24.10 -8.85 3.52
CA GLU A 122 -24.99 -9.80 2.86
C GLU A 122 -24.24 -10.56 1.76
N GLU A 123 -23.56 -9.86 0.87
CA GLU A 123 -22.80 -10.43 -0.23
C GLU A 123 -21.65 -11.34 0.25
N VAL A 124 -20.97 -10.93 1.32
CA VAL A 124 -19.90 -11.73 1.95
C VAL A 124 -20.47 -12.99 2.59
N PHE A 125 -21.64 -12.90 3.21
CA PHE A 125 -22.29 -14.06 3.82
C PHE A 125 -22.69 -15.09 2.76
N GLU A 126 -23.34 -14.67 1.68
CA GLU A 126 -23.70 -15.53 0.56
C GLU A 126 -22.48 -16.17 -0.09
N LEU A 127 -21.44 -15.37 -0.35
CA LEU A 127 -20.19 -15.89 -0.93
C LEU A 127 -19.54 -16.94 -0.03
N ASN A 128 -19.47 -16.70 1.28
CA ASN A 128 -18.90 -17.68 2.21
C ASN A 128 -19.71 -18.99 2.24
N MET A 129 -21.04 -18.94 2.13
CA MET A 129 -21.88 -20.14 2.03
C MET A 129 -21.53 -20.93 0.76
N HIS A 130 -21.43 -20.27 -0.39
CA HIS A 130 -21.07 -20.91 -1.65
C HIS A 130 -19.66 -21.52 -1.61
N LEU A 131 -18.69 -20.83 -0.98
CA LEU A 131 -17.33 -21.36 -0.83
C LEU A 131 -17.26 -22.59 0.07
N GLU A 132 -18.04 -22.64 1.15
CA GLU A 132 -18.14 -23.84 2.00
C GLU A 132 -18.82 -25.00 1.28
N GLU A 133 -19.86 -24.73 0.48
CA GLU A 133 -20.53 -25.74 -0.36
C GLU A 133 -19.56 -26.29 -1.42
N LEU A 134 -18.82 -25.42 -2.12
CA LEU A 134 -17.80 -25.85 -3.08
C LEU A 134 -16.73 -26.74 -2.44
N LYS A 135 -16.28 -26.42 -1.23
CA LYS A 135 -15.31 -27.25 -0.50
C LYS A 135 -15.88 -28.62 -0.15
N MET A 136 -17.18 -28.72 0.19
CA MET A 136 -17.84 -29.99 0.46
C MET A 136 -17.97 -30.84 -0.81
N GLN A 137 -18.38 -30.24 -1.92
CA GLN A 137 -18.53 -30.92 -3.21
C GLN A 137 -17.18 -31.46 -3.71
N LYS A 138 -16.12 -30.64 -3.67
CA LYS A 138 -14.75 -31.09 -4.02
C LYS A 138 -14.31 -32.31 -3.19
N LYS A 139 -14.67 -32.39 -1.90
CA LYS A 139 -14.35 -33.54 -1.04
C LYS A 139 -15.15 -34.81 -1.43
N MET A 140 -16.34 -34.65 -1.99
CA MET A 140 -17.19 -35.73 -2.43
C MET A 140 -16.87 -36.19 -3.87
N GLY A 141 -16.03 -35.41 -4.58
CA GLY A 141 -15.74 -35.64 -6.00
C GLY A 141 -16.89 -35.24 -6.92
N GLU A 142 -17.73 -34.33 -6.46
CA GLU A 142 -18.87 -33.80 -7.19
C GLU A 142 -18.48 -32.42 -7.78
N ASP A 143 -18.93 -32.14 -9.00
CA ASP A 143 -18.79 -30.87 -9.67
C ASP A 143 -20.16 -30.22 -9.89
N ASP A 144 -20.36 -29.01 -9.44
CA ASP A 144 -21.55 -28.20 -9.70
C ASP A 144 -21.20 -26.98 -10.54
N PRO A 145 -21.42 -27.01 -11.86
CA PRO A 145 -21.13 -25.87 -12.72
C PRO A 145 -21.95 -24.62 -12.39
N ALA A 146 -23.17 -24.78 -11.84
CA ALA A 146 -24.01 -23.64 -11.47
C ALA A 146 -23.44 -22.90 -10.27
N LEU A 147 -22.97 -23.62 -9.25
CA LEU A 147 -22.30 -23.04 -8.10
C LEU A 147 -21.01 -22.32 -8.49
N LEU A 148 -20.22 -22.89 -9.41
CA LEU A 148 -19.01 -22.25 -9.91
C LEU A 148 -19.33 -20.95 -10.69
N GLU A 149 -20.42 -20.92 -11.44
CA GLU A 149 -20.88 -19.72 -12.14
C GLU A 149 -21.31 -18.62 -11.16
N GLU A 150 -22.03 -18.96 -10.08
CA GLU A 150 -22.45 -18.01 -9.04
C GLU A 150 -21.24 -17.42 -8.30
N ILE A 151 -20.27 -18.23 -7.90
CA ILE A 151 -19.03 -17.78 -7.30
C ILE A 151 -18.25 -16.86 -8.26
N GLY A 152 -18.22 -17.21 -9.55
CA GLY A 152 -17.59 -16.40 -10.59
C GLY A 152 -18.25 -15.03 -10.74
N LYS A 153 -19.58 -14.93 -10.68
CA LYS A 153 -20.32 -13.67 -10.71
C LYS A 153 -20.05 -12.82 -9.47
N ALA A 154 -20.05 -13.45 -8.29
CA ALA A 154 -19.71 -12.74 -7.05
C ALA A 154 -18.28 -12.19 -7.08
N LYS A 155 -17.32 -12.95 -7.60
CA LYS A 155 -15.94 -12.48 -7.80
C LYS A 155 -15.87 -11.26 -8.71
N LEU A 156 -16.55 -11.27 -9.86
CA LEU A 156 -16.58 -10.12 -10.78
C LEU A 156 -17.18 -8.89 -10.12
N SER A 157 -18.28 -9.03 -9.36
CA SER A 157 -18.85 -7.93 -8.58
C SER A 157 -17.86 -7.33 -7.57
N LEU A 158 -17.09 -8.17 -6.88
CA LEU A 158 -16.06 -7.73 -5.94
C LEU A 158 -14.89 -7.01 -6.66
N GLU A 159 -14.47 -7.49 -7.82
CA GLU A 159 -13.42 -6.85 -8.63
C GLU A 159 -13.88 -5.47 -9.15
N GLU A 160 -15.13 -5.33 -9.58
CA GLU A 160 -15.70 -4.03 -9.95
C GLU A 160 -15.73 -3.06 -8.75
N LYS A 161 -16.16 -3.52 -7.59
CA LYS A 161 -16.13 -2.70 -6.36
C LYS A 161 -14.71 -2.28 -5.96
N TYR A 162 -13.74 -3.17 -6.14
CA TYR A 162 -12.33 -2.87 -5.89
C TYR A 162 -11.81 -1.72 -6.77
N ASP A 163 -12.23 -1.67 -8.03
CA ASP A 163 -11.86 -0.61 -8.96
C ASP A 163 -12.60 0.71 -8.65
N VAL A 164 -13.87 0.64 -8.24
CA VAL A 164 -14.63 1.81 -7.78
C VAL A 164 -13.93 2.45 -6.57
N LEU A 165 -13.54 1.67 -5.57
CA LEU A 165 -12.81 2.16 -4.40
C LEU A 165 -11.47 2.80 -4.76
N PHE A 166 -10.77 2.31 -5.79
CA PHE A 166 -9.56 2.96 -6.25
C PHE A 166 -9.82 4.34 -6.87
N ASN A 167 -10.94 4.50 -7.57
CA ASN A 167 -11.33 5.80 -8.11
C ASN A 167 -11.80 6.77 -7.01
N GLU A 168 -12.49 6.28 -5.97
CA GLU A 168 -12.79 7.06 -4.77
C GLU A 168 -11.49 7.56 -4.10
N LEU A 169 -10.50 6.67 -3.94
CA LEU A 169 -9.22 7.03 -3.36
C LEU A 169 -8.51 8.13 -4.15
N LYS A 170 -8.53 8.07 -5.49
CA LYS A 170 -7.99 9.13 -6.36
C LYS A 170 -8.70 10.47 -6.16
N HIS A 171 -10.00 10.43 -5.87
CA HIS A 171 -10.74 11.64 -5.56
C HIS A 171 -10.30 12.27 -4.23
N GLU A 172 -10.05 11.44 -3.22
CA GLU A 172 -9.51 11.92 -1.94
C GLU A 172 -8.08 12.45 -2.07
N TRP A 173 -7.24 11.90 -2.98
CA TRP A 173 -5.91 12.46 -3.25
C TRP A 173 -5.98 13.90 -3.76
N LYS A 174 -6.90 14.21 -4.65
CA LYS A 174 -7.09 15.59 -5.14
C LYS A 174 -7.46 16.55 -4.03
N LYS A 175 -8.37 16.11 -3.14
CA LYS A 175 -8.75 16.91 -1.96
C LYS A 175 -7.56 17.11 -1.03
N TRP A 176 -6.80 16.04 -0.76
CA TRP A 176 -5.58 16.11 0.05
C TRP A 176 -4.60 17.11 -0.54
N ASP A 177 -4.24 16.95 -1.80
CA ASP A 177 -3.25 17.79 -2.46
C ASP A 177 -3.65 19.26 -2.51
N ALA A 178 -4.95 19.56 -2.62
CA ALA A 178 -5.48 20.90 -2.50
C ALA A 178 -5.41 21.44 -1.05
N SER A 179 -5.54 20.57 -0.06
CA SER A 179 -5.54 20.95 1.36
C SER A 179 -4.14 21.20 1.93
N VAL A 180 -3.07 20.73 1.27
CA VAL A 180 -1.69 20.86 1.76
C VAL A 180 -1.31 22.31 1.99
N ASP A 181 -1.71 23.19 1.08
CA ASP A 181 -1.32 24.60 1.10
C ASP A 181 -2.34 25.50 1.79
N THR A 182 -3.62 25.16 1.82
CA THR A 182 -4.72 26.06 2.22
C THR A 182 -5.74 25.43 3.17
N GLY A 183 -5.72 24.11 3.37
CA GLY A 183 -6.70 23.39 4.17
C GLY A 183 -6.49 23.55 5.67
N THR A 184 -7.58 23.47 6.44
CA THR A 184 -7.53 23.40 7.90
C THR A 184 -7.10 22.01 8.37
N GLU A 185 -6.70 21.86 9.63
CA GLU A 185 -6.38 20.55 10.19
C GLU A 185 -7.61 19.62 10.24
N GLU A 186 -8.79 20.21 10.46
CA GLU A 186 -10.03 19.44 10.44
C GLU A 186 -10.36 18.92 9.05
N ASP A 187 -10.16 19.71 7.99
CA ASP A 187 -10.34 19.24 6.60
C ASP A 187 -9.38 18.08 6.29
N ARG A 188 -8.10 18.23 6.66
CA ARG A 188 -7.09 17.18 6.47
C ARG A 188 -7.43 15.91 7.23
N ARG A 189 -7.93 16.04 8.46
CA ARG A 189 -8.36 14.90 9.26
C ARG A 189 -9.49 14.13 8.58
N GLN A 190 -10.53 14.82 8.12
CA GLN A 190 -11.66 14.18 7.42
C GLN A 190 -11.20 13.45 6.15
N ILE A 191 -10.27 14.04 5.39
CA ILE A 191 -9.71 13.40 4.19
C ILE A 191 -8.91 12.15 4.57
N ARG A 192 -8.07 12.21 5.63
CA ARG A 192 -7.31 11.05 6.13
C ARG A 192 -8.24 9.91 6.57
N ASP A 193 -9.28 10.23 7.34
CA ASP A 193 -10.26 9.25 7.81
C ASP A 193 -10.98 8.59 6.63
N ARG A 194 -11.33 9.36 5.59
CA ARG A 194 -11.93 8.83 4.38
C ARG A 194 -10.97 7.93 3.59
N MET A 195 -9.73 8.35 3.40
CA MET A 195 -8.70 7.52 2.74
C MET A 195 -8.47 6.21 3.49
N LEU A 196 -8.44 6.25 4.83
CA LEU A 196 -8.28 5.06 5.67
C LEU A 196 -9.45 4.09 5.48
N ASP A 197 -10.70 4.58 5.51
CA ASP A 197 -11.90 3.77 5.28
C ASP A 197 -11.85 3.08 3.91
N VAL A 198 -11.56 3.84 2.85
CA VAL A 198 -11.45 3.30 1.49
C VAL A 198 -10.35 2.24 1.37
N LEU A 199 -9.19 2.45 1.99
CA LEU A 199 -8.10 1.48 1.99
C LEU A 199 -8.46 0.20 2.75
N ASN A 200 -9.13 0.30 3.90
CA ASN A 200 -9.57 -0.86 4.68
C ASN A 200 -10.58 -1.70 3.89
N ARG A 201 -11.57 -1.06 3.27
CA ARG A 201 -12.56 -1.73 2.41
C ARG A 201 -11.91 -2.41 1.21
N ARG A 202 -10.97 -1.70 0.56
CA ARG A 202 -10.22 -2.24 -0.58
C ARG A 202 -9.37 -3.46 -0.18
N ASN A 203 -8.70 -3.40 0.97
CA ASN A 203 -7.93 -4.53 1.49
C ASN A 203 -8.82 -5.73 1.83
N TYR A 204 -10.02 -5.47 2.38
CA TYR A 204 -11.01 -6.49 2.66
C TYR A 204 -11.44 -7.23 1.38
N ILE A 205 -11.86 -6.50 0.35
CA ILE A 205 -12.27 -7.07 -0.94
C ILE A 205 -11.13 -7.84 -1.60
N ARG A 206 -9.91 -7.32 -1.58
CA ARG A 206 -8.73 -8.02 -2.11
C ARG A 206 -8.53 -9.39 -1.44
N ASN A 207 -8.72 -9.47 -0.14
CA ASN A 207 -8.60 -10.74 0.59
C ASN A 207 -9.71 -11.72 0.19
N LEU A 208 -10.95 -11.25 0.05
CA LEU A 208 -12.06 -12.08 -0.44
C LEU A 208 -11.78 -12.63 -1.84
N VAL A 209 -11.36 -11.80 -2.77
CA VAL A 209 -11.03 -12.22 -4.15
C VAL A 209 -9.91 -13.27 -4.15
N ARG A 210 -8.90 -13.11 -3.29
CA ARG A 210 -7.85 -14.11 -3.12
C ARG A 210 -8.43 -15.44 -2.61
N ASP A 211 -9.26 -15.38 -1.57
CA ASP A 211 -9.85 -16.58 -0.96
C ASP A 211 -10.77 -17.32 -1.94
N VAL A 212 -11.49 -16.58 -2.81
CA VAL A 212 -12.25 -17.16 -3.93
C VAL A 212 -11.33 -17.85 -4.92
N ASN A 213 -10.23 -17.21 -5.34
CA ASN A 213 -9.29 -17.82 -6.29
C ASN A 213 -8.68 -19.11 -5.73
N GLU A 214 -8.26 -19.12 -4.46
CA GLU A 214 -7.72 -20.30 -3.78
C GLU A 214 -8.77 -21.44 -3.68
N ALA A 215 -10.06 -21.11 -3.56
CA ALA A 215 -11.12 -22.12 -3.51
C ALA A 215 -11.49 -22.68 -4.89
N MET A 216 -11.31 -21.91 -5.95
CA MET A 216 -11.61 -22.32 -7.34
C MET A 216 -10.49 -23.17 -7.97
N GLU A 217 -9.23 -23.08 -7.45
CA GLU A 217 -8.11 -23.95 -7.85
C GLU A 217 -8.29 -25.38 -7.30
#